data_43b1c63415ab0dead2e4abb415e7670c
#
_entry.id   43b1c63415ab0dead2e4abb415e7670c
#
_cell.length_a   1.000
_cell.length_b   1.000
_cell.length_c   1.000
_cell.angle_alpha   90.00
_cell.angle_beta   90.00
_cell.angle_gamma   90.00
#
_symmetry.space_group_name_H-M   'P 1'
#
loop_
_entity.id
_entity.type
_entity.pdbx_description
1 polymer ?
#
loop_
_entity_poly.entity_id
_entity_poly.type
_entity_poly.pdbx_seq_one_letter_code
_entity_poly.pdbx_strand_id
1 'polypeptide(L)'
;VNQAVGGTNIRYADLVAGSLPDGSPVYATMLLYPFTAEGQVLPSGQAPNILATVSEFVNPISSSAFTTSQASLSDPIKVDKLTRFMAAMYAANLYLLKKGNQNCSIAAIQAVLGVSKDVAKLEYAAATDSVTGEVSANANFTVNKTGLLNVIDVRSQFEGFSNLASSYDFVDAIVPGVGKLIDYTIRDAAVAALNSSLLKTKCKNLS
;
A
#
# COMPACT_ATOMS: atom_id res chain seq x y z
N VAL A 1 -13.57 -15.79 19.31
CA VAL A 1 -12.96 -14.67 20.01
C VAL A 1 -11.97 -14.01 19.08
N ASN A 2 -11.97 -12.69 19.01
CA ASN A 2 -11.01 -11.93 18.19
C ASN A 2 -9.76 -11.70 19.03
N GLN A 3 -8.60 -12.16 18.56
CA GLN A 3 -7.34 -12.06 19.31
C GLN A 3 -6.31 -11.27 18.49
N ALA A 4 -5.67 -10.29 19.11
CA ALA A 4 -4.60 -9.51 18.51
C ALA A 4 -3.27 -10.28 18.65
N VAL A 5 -2.73 -10.78 17.54
CA VAL A 5 -1.54 -11.63 17.52
C VAL A 5 -0.32 -11.01 16.83
N GLY A 6 -0.33 -9.70 16.59
CA GLY A 6 0.82 -8.99 16.03
C GLY A 6 0.80 -8.80 14.52
N GLY A 7 1.98 -8.72 13.90
CA GLY A 7 2.16 -8.38 12.50
C GLY A 7 1.63 -9.42 11.51
N THR A 8 1.52 -9.05 10.22
CA THR A 8 0.95 -9.92 9.17
C THR A 8 1.73 -11.21 8.98
N ASN A 9 3.06 -11.18 9.14
CA ASN A 9 3.91 -12.36 9.09
C ASN A 9 3.58 -13.39 10.19
N ILE A 10 3.33 -12.92 11.42
CA ILE A 10 2.93 -13.78 12.55
C ILE A 10 1.55 -14.37 12.26
N ARG A 11 0.59 -13.55 11.87
CA ARG A 11 -0.77 -13.99 11.52
C ARG A 11 -0.78 -15.02 10.39
N TYR A 12 0.09 -14.87 9.40
CA TYR A 12 0.26 -15.84 8.32
C TYR A 12 0.80 -17.17 8.86
N ALA A 13 1.87 -17.12 9.67
CA ALA A 13 2.45 -18.33 10.27
C ALA A 13 1.42 -19.09 11.13
N ASP A 14 0.67 -18.38 11.96
CA ASP A 14 -0.37 -18.97 12.82
C ASP A 14 -1.51 -19.58 11.99
N LEU A 15 -1.93 -18.93 10.90
CA LEU A 15 -2.96 -19.47 10.00
C LEU A 15 -2.49 -20.77 9.33
N VAL A 16 -1.25 -20.81 8.84
CA VAL A 16 -0.66 -22.00 8.20
C VAL A 16 -0.48 -23.14 9.22
N ALA A 17 -0.10 -22.81 10.45
CA ALA A 17 0.00 -23.76 11.55
C ALA A 17 -1.38 -24.27 12.03
N GLY A 18 -2.44 -23.53 11.77
CA GLY A 18 -3.80 -23.80 12.26
C GLY A 18 -3.98 -23.51 13.75
N SER A 19 -2.97 -22.97 14.43
CA SER A 19 -3.02 -22.68 15.87
C SER A 19 -2.08 -21.55 16.26
N LEU A 20 -2.41 -20.89 17.36
CA LEU A 20 -1.54 -19.97 18.08
C LEU A 20 -0.46 -20.74 18.90
N PRO A 21 0.59 -20.07 19.40
CA PRO A 21 1.60 -20.67 20.25
C PRO A 21 1.07 -21.33 21.54
N ASP A 22 -0.09 -20.88 22.04
CA ASP A 22 -0.78 -21.46 23.20
C ASP A 22 -1.66 -22.67 22.86
N GLY A 23 -1.69 -23.12 21.60
CA GLY A 23 -2.50 -24.22 21.10
C GLY A 23 -3.95 -23.83 20.73
N SER A 24 -4.35 -22.58 20.88
CA SER A 24 -5.67 -22.11 20.46
C SER A 24 -5.84 -22.19 18.94
N PRO A 25 -6.95 -22.71 18.40
CA PRO A 25 -7.11 -22.89 16.94
C PRO A 25 -7.27 -21.57 16.21
N VAL A 26 -6.64 -21.46 15.02
CA VAL A 26 -6.79 -20.33 14.10
C VAL A 26 -7.60 -20.77 12.89
N TYR A 27 -8.80 -20.22 12.72
CA TYR A 27 -9.70 -20.54 11.62
C TYR A 27 -9.65 -19.53 10.48
N ALA A 28 -9.36 -18.27 10.79
CA ALA A 28 -9.29 -17.18 9.81
C ALA A 28 -8.43 -16.04 10.34
N THR A 29 -7.85 -15.27 9.42
CA THR A 29 -7.11 -14.06 9.75
C THR A 29 -7.14 -13.06 8.61
N MET A 30 -6.77 -11.81 8.87
CA MET A 30 -6.58 -10.79 7.85
C MET A 30 -5.11 -10.71 7.45
N LEU A 31 -4.83 -10.94 6.17
CA LEU A 31 -3.50 -10.87 5.59
C LEU A 31 -3.37 -9.70 4.63
N LEU A 32 -2.14 -9.25 4.46
CA LEU A 32 -1.71 -8.31 3.44
C LEU A 32 -0.70 -9.01 2.53
N TYR A 33 -0.48 -8.46 1.34
CA TYR A 33 0.63 -8.89 0.49
C TYR A 33 1.98 -8.64 1.19
N PRO A 34 3.01 -9.49 0.99
CA PRO A 34 3.02 -10.67 0.09
C PRO A 34 2.38 -11.93 0.70
N PHE A 35 2.02 -11.97 1.98
CA PHE A 35 1.56 -13.18 2.70
C PHE A 35 0.25 -13.75 2.14
N THR A 36 -0.63 -12.89 1.59
CA THR A 36 -1.80 -13.37 0.85
C THR A 36 -1.39 -14.20 -0.38
N ALA A 37 -0.41 -13.72 -1.15
CA ALA A 37 0.10 -14.45 -2.31
C ALA A 37 0.87 -15.71 -1.91
N GLU A 38 1.66 -15.67 -0.83
CA GLU A 38 2.34 -16.85 -0.29
C GLU A 38 1.34 -17.95 0.08
N GLY A 39 0.24 -17.60 0.73
CA GLY A 39 -0.83 -18.55 1.05
C GLY A 39 -1.45 -19.19 -0.20
N GLN A 40 -1.64 -18.42 -1.26
CA GLN A 40 -2.26 -18.91 -2.50
C GLN A 40 -1.38 -19.92 -3.27
N VAL A 41 -0.05 -19.87 -3.10
CA VAL A 41 0.87 -20.82 -3.78
C VAL A 41 1.22 -22.02 -2.95
N LEU A 42 0.65 -22.20 -1.76
CA LEU A 42 0.82 -23.41 -0.97
C LEU A 42 0.27 -24.64 -1.70
N PRO A 43 0.76 -25.85 -1.41
CA PRO A 43 0.24 -27.08 -1.98
C PRO A 43 -1.28 -27.22 -1.80
N SER A 44 -1.92 -27.90 -2.75
CA SER A 44 -3.36 -28.20 -2.66
C SER A 44 -3.71 -28.83 -1.30
N GLY A 45 -4.76 -28.31 -0.68
CA GLY A 45 -5.22 -28.73 0.65
C GLY A 45 -4.54 -27.98 1.83
N GLN A 46 -3.50 -27.18 1.56
CA GLN A 46 -2.86 -26.34 2.57
C GLN A 46 -3.12 -24.85 2.31
N ALA A 47 -3.45 -24.49 1.08
CA ALA A 47 -3.74 -23.12 0.72
C ALA A 47 -5.02 -22.61 1.42
N PRO A 48 -4.96 -21.49 2.16
CA PRO A 48 -6.15 -20.90 2.75
C PRO A 48 -7.06 -20.32 1.64
N ASN A 49 -8.36 -20.34 1.90
CA ASN A 49 -9.33 -19.70 1.01
C ASN A 49 -9.42 -18.21 1.34
N ILE A 50 -9.47 -17.37 0.31
CA ILE A 50 -9.83 -15.96 0.48
C ILE A 50 -11.36 -15.93 0.64
N LEU A 51 -11.81 -15.53 1.84
CA LEU A 51 -13.24 -15.44 2.15
C LEU A 51 -13.83 -14.11 1.66
N ALA A 52 -13.04 -13.04 1.76
CA ALA A 52 -13.42 -11.70 1.34
C ALA A 52 -12.19 -10.80 1.19
N THR A 53 -12.31 -9.74 0.41
CA THR A 53 -11.32 -8.68 0.27
C THR A 53 -11.82 -7.39 0.92
N VAL A 54 -10.90 -6.52 1.32
CA VAL A 54 -11.28 -5.23 1.94
C VAL A 54 -12.12 -4.38 0.97
N SER A 55 -11.87 -4.48 -0.33
CA SER A 55 -12.63 -3.76 -1.35
C SER A 55 -14.10 -4.18 -1.49
N GLU A 56 -14.48 -5.34 -0.96
CA GLU A 56 -15.88 -5.79 -0.92
C GLU A 56 -16.67 -5.12 0.20
N PHE A 57 -16.00 -4.64 1.25
CA PHE A 57 -16.64 -3.99 2.40
C PHE A 57 -16.51 -2.47 2.36
N VAL A 58 -15.37 -1.96 1.92
CA VAL A 58 -15.06 -0.53 1.90
C VAL A 58 -14.45 -0.19 0.54
N ASN A 59 -15.27 0.32 -0.36
CA ASN A 59 -14.82 0.69 -1.70
C ASN A 59 -15.33 2.10 -2.08
N PRO A 60 -14.46 3.02 -2.47
CA PRO A 60 -12.99 2.91 -2.41
C PRO A 60 -12.43 2.99 -1.00
N ILE A 61 -11.19 2.51 -0.81
CA ILE A 61 -10.41 2.65 0.42
C ILE A 61 -9.13 3.44 0.16
N SER A 62 -8.70 4.27 1.12
CA SER A 62 -7.41 4.93 1.13
C SER A 62 -6.81 4.77 2.53
N SER A 63 -5.95 3.79 2.71
CA SER A 63 -5.43 3.38 4.02
C SER A 63 -3.94 3.62 4.22
N SER A 64 -3.21 3.91 3.17
CA SER A 64 -1.76 4.17 3.22
C SER A 64 -1.43 5.49 2.57
N ALA A 65 -0.47 6.22 3.14
CA ALA A 65 0.00 7.49 2.61
C ALA A 65 1.49 7.70 2.93
N PHE A 66 2.17 8.48 2.11
CA PHE A 66 3.45 9.06 2.48
C PHE A 66 3.20 10.25 3.41
N THR A 67 3.78 10.18 4.61
CA THR A 67 3.62 11.22 5.62
C THR A 67 4.95 11.87 5.96
N THR A 68 4.92 13.15 6.27
CA THR A 68 6.09 13.90 6.75
C THR A 68 5.64 14.96 7.77
N SER A 69 6.57 15.48 8.56
CA SER A 69 6.27 16.53 9.52
C SER A 69 6.35 17.93 8.89
N GLN A 70 5.61 18.89 9.45
CA GLN A 70 5.72 20.29 9.06
C GLN A 70 7.16 20.84 9.22
N ALA A 71 7.87 20.39 10.25
CA ALA A 71 9.27 20.74 10.43
C ALA A 71 10.16 20.25 9.27
N SER A 72 9.83 19.10 8.67
CA SER A 72 10.55 18.63 7.48
C SER A 72 10.21 19.44 6.23
N LEU A 73 8.96 19.91 6.10
CA LEU A 73 8.54 20.77 4.99
C LEU A 73 9.12 22.19 5.09
N SER A 74 9.54 22.63 6.26
CA SER A 74 10.20 23.93 6.49
C SER A 74 11.72 23.89 6.29
N ASP A 75 12.31 22.72 6.06
CA ASP A 75 13.74 22.51 5.86
C ASP A 75 14.04 22.28 4.36
N PRO A 76 14.70 23.22 3.65
CA PRO A 76 14.95 23.10 2.21
C PRO A 76 15.75 21.85 1.82
N ILE A 77 16.66 21.38 2.68
CA ILE A 77 17.46 20.16 2.42
C ILE A 77 16.58 18.92 2.48
N LYS A 78 15.64 18.87 3.43
CA LYS A 78 14.68 17.76 3.55
C LYS A 78 13.66 17.80 2.42
N VAL A 79 13.17 18.96 2.05
CA VAL A 79 12.28 19.16 0.90
C VAL A 79 12.91 18.64 -0.38
N ASP A 80 14.18 18.98 -0.66
CA ASP A 80 14.89 18.44 -1.83
C ASP A 80 15.00 16.90 -1.80
N LYS A 81 15.36 16.33 -0.64
CA LYS A 81 15.44 14.85 -0.49
C LYS A 81 14.08 14.18 -0.69
N LEU A 82 13.02 14.73 -0.10
CA LEU A 82 11.65 14.21 -0.23
C LEU A 82 11.18 14.31 -1.69
N THR A 83 11.45 15.42 -2.37
CA THR A 83 11.10 15.62 -3.78
C THR A 83 11.79 14.57 -4.66
N ARG A 84 13.08 14.33 -4.47
CA ARG A 84 13.82 13.29 -5.23
C ARG A 84 13.32 11.89 -4.93
N PHE A 85 13.02 11.59 -3.66
CA PHE A 85 12.43 10.32 -3.27
C PHE A 85 11.07 10.11 -3.93
N MET A 86 10.17 11.10 -3.86
CA MET A 86 8.85 11.02 -4.48
C MET A 86 8.93 10.92 -6.01
N ALA A 87 9.89 11.60 -6.65
CA ALA A 87 10.12 11.47 -8.08
C ALA A 87 10.55 10.05 -8.47
N ALA A 88 11.41 9.42 -7.68
CA ALA A 88 11.82 8.03 -7.89
C ALA A 88 10.63 7.06 -7.70
N MET A 89 9.80 7.25 -6.66
CA MET A 89 8.59 6.46 -6.43
C MET A 89 7.59 6.61 -7.56
N TYR A 90 7.38 7.83 -8.06
CA TYR A 90 6.50 8.10 -9.19
C TYR A 90 7.00 7.40 -10.46
N ALA A 91 8.31 7.50 -10.74
CA ALA A 91 8.92 6.81 -11.87
C ALA A 91 8.78 5.28 -11.75
N ALA A 92 8.93 4.73 -10.54
CA ALA A 92 8.73 3.30 -10.27
C ALA A 92 7.29 2.86 -10.54
N ASN A 93 6.28 3.63 -10.11
CA ASN A 93 4.88 3.34 -10.42
C ASN A 93 4.61 3.31 -11.92
N LEU A 94 5.08 4.32 -12.65
CA LEU A 94 4.95 4.36 -14.12
C LEU A 94 5.69 3.20 -14.79
N TYR A 95 6.83 2.78 -14.23
CA TYR A 95 7.58 1.62 -14.70
C TYR A 95 6.79 0.32 -14.53
N LEU A 96 6.19 0.12 -13.34
CA LEU A 96 5.36 -1.05 -13.01
C LEU A 96 4.14 -1.16 -13.94
N LEU A 97 3.48 -0.06 -14.25
CA LEU A 97 2.29 -0.03 -15.12
C LEU A 97 2.61 -0.30 -16.61
N LYS A 98 3.87 -0.22 -17.01
CA LYS A 98 4.27 -0.45 -18.40
C LYS A 98 4.35 -1.93 -18.70
N LYS A 99 3.44 -2.47 -19.50
CA LYS A 99 3.36 -3.90 -19.88
C LYS A 99 4.72 -4.51 -20.31
N GLY A 100 5.54 -3.77 -21.05
CA GLY A 100 6.86 -4.23 -21.49
C GLY A 100 7.88 -4.44 -20.37
N ASN A 101 7.58 -3.98 -19.14
CA ASN A 101 8.47 -4.11 -17.99
C ASN A 101 8.02 -5.22 -17.02
N GLN A 102 6.92 -5.91 -17.30
CA GLN A 102 6.31 -6.89 -16.39
C GLN A 102 7.32 -7.91 -15.83
N ASN A 103 8.10 -8.55 -16.72
CA ASN A 103 9.05 -9.58 -16.27
C ASN A 103 10.15 -9.01 -15.34
N CYS A 104 10.64 -7.80 -15.63
CA CYS A 104 11.60 -7.14 -14.75
C CYS A 104 10.97 -6.69 -13.42
N SER A 105 9.74 -6.23 -13.47
CA SER A 105 9.00 -5.86 -12.27
C SER A 105 8.82 -7.06 -11.34
N ILE A 106 8.41 -8.21 -11.89
CA ILE A 106 8.27 -9.46 -11.15
C ILE A 106 9.64 -9.91 -10.56
N ALA A 107 10.71 -9.84 -11.36
CA ALA A 107 12.04 -10.20 -10.88
C ALA A 107 12.53 -9.25 -9.77
N ALA A 108 12.23 -7.95 -9.87
CA ALA A 108 12.55 -6.99 -8.83
C ALA A 108 11.76 -7.25 -7.53
N ILE A 109 10.46 -7.52 -7.62
CA ILE A 109 9.61 -7.90 -6.48
C ILE A 109 10.17 -9.16 -5.81
N GLN A 110 10.48 -10.19 -6.59
CA GLN A 110 11.08 -11.43 -6.09
C GLN A 110 12.37 -11.16 -5.32
N ALA A 111 13.27 -10.37 -5.89
CA ALA A 111 14.57 -10.08 -5.28
C ALA A 111 14.45 -9.24 -4.00
N VAL A 112 13.57 -8.23 -3.99
CA VAL A 112 13.40 -7.31 -2.86
C VAL A 112 12.66 -7.96 -1.70
N LEU A 113 11.60 -8.72 -1.99
CA LEU A 113 10.79 -9.37 -0.96
C LEU A 113 11.34 -10.73 -0.53
N GLY A 114 12.28 -11.33 -1.30
CA GLY A 114 12.82 -12.65 -1.01
C GLY A 114 11.81 -13.79 -1.21
N VAL A 115 10.79 -13.57 -2.05
CA VAL A 115 9.68 -14.51 -2.29
C VAL A 115 9.91 -15.36 -3.54
N SER A 116 9.07 -16.39 -3.73
CA SER A 116 9.10 -17.18 -4.97
C SER A 116 8.63 -16.37 -6.19
N LYS A 117 8.98 -16.82 -7.38
CA LYS A 117 8.55 -16.16 -8.62
C LYS A 117 7.02 -16.15 -8.77
N ASP A 118 6.34 -17.18 -8.30
CA ASP A 118 4.88 -17.26 -8.41
C ASP A 118 4.19 -16.32 -7.43
N VAL A 119 4.71 -16.16 -6.22
CA VAL A 119 4.29 -15.11 -5.28
C VAL A 119 4.51 -13.73 -5.89
N ALA A 120 5.68 -13.46 -6.46
CA ALA A 120 5.98 -12.17 -7.09
C ALA A 120 5.07 -11.85 -8.29
N LYS A 121 4.62 -12.86 -9.04
CA LYS A 121 3.62 -12.70 -10.11
C LYS A 121 2.25 -12.29 -9.57
N LEU A 122 1.80 -12.93 -8.49
CA LEU A 122 0.52 -12.61 -7.84
C LEU A 122 0.57 -11.20 -7.24
N GLU A 123 1.65 -10.84 -6.56
CA GLU A 123 1.89 -9.50 -6.04
C GLU A 123 1.83 -8.44 -7.14
N TYR A 124 2.56 -8.66 -8.24
CA TYR A 124 2.55 -7.77 -9.40
C TYR A 124 1.15 -7.61 -9.99
N ALA A 125 0.43 -8.73 -10.17
CA ALA A 125 -0.91 -8.72 -10.73
C ALA A 125 -1.89 -7.95 -9.84
N ALA A 126 -1.85 -8.18 -8.53
CA ALA A 126 -2.68 -7.47 -7.56
C ALA A 126 -2.37 -5.98 -7.52
N ALA A 127 -1.09 -5.59 -7.47
CA ALA A 127 -0.68 -4.19 -7.42
C ALA A 127 -1.04 -3.40 -8.68
N THR A 128 -1.03 -4.05 -9.85
CA THR A 128 -1.27 -3.41 -11.16
C THR A 128 -2.66 -3.68 -11.74
N ASP A 129 -3.55 -4.32 -10.99
CA ASP A 129 -4.96 -4.48 -11.39
C ASP A 129 -5.59 -3.12 -11.69
N SER A 130 -6.33 -3.02 -12.79
CA SER A 130 -6.88 -1.74 -13.25
C SER A 130 -7.99 -1.16 -12.37
N VAL A 131 -8.60 -1.98 -11.53
CA VAL A 131 -9.74 -1.60 -10.68
C VAL A 131 -9.33 -1.49 -9.22
N THR A 132 -8.64 -2.51 -8.73
CA THR A 132 -8.30 -2.66 -7.30
C THR A 132 -6.82 -2.47 -7.00
N GLY A 133 -5.98 -2.39 -8.03
CA GLY A 133 -4.53 -2.33 -7.88
C GLY A 133 -4.05 -1.01 -7.28
N GLU A 134 -3.27 -1.09 -6.23
CA GLU A 134 -2.74 0.07 -5.51
C GLU A 134 -1.91 0.99 -6.43
N VAL A 135 -1.07 0.41 -7.28
CA VAL A 135 -0.23 1.17 -8.22
C VAL A 135 -1.07 1.85 -9.31
N SER A 136 -2.10 1.17 -9.82
CA SER A 136 -2.98 1.71 -10.85
C SER A 136 -3.85 2.84 -10.30
N ALA A 137 -4.43 2.66 -9.12
CA ALA A 137 -5.30 3.64 -8.47
C ALA A 137 -4.53 4.91 -8.07
N ASN A 138 -3.26 4.79 -7.73
CA ASN A 138 -2.42 5.89 -7.24
C ASN A 138 -1.39 6.38 -8.27
N ALA A 139 -1.62 6.17 -9.55
CA ALA A 139 -0.69 6.56 -10.61
C ALA A 139 -0.27 8.05 -10.56
N ASN A 140 -1.11 8.92 -10.01
CA ASN A 140 -0.85 10.35 -9.85
C ASN A 140 -0.47 10.75 -8.42
N PHE A 141 -0.31 9.81 -7.49
CA PHE A 141 -0.08 10.09 -6.06
C PHE A 141 -1.06 11.11 -5.47
N THR A 142 -2.32 11.01 -5.85
CA THR A 142 -3.40 11.81 -5.28
C THR A 142 -4.15 11.01 -4.23
N VAL A 143 -4.49 11.65 -3.13
CA VAL A 143 -5.33 11.04 -2.10
C VAL A 143 -6.75 10.85 -2.66
N ASN A 144 -7.25 9.62 -2.60
CA ASN A 144 -8.65 9.35 -2.89
C ASN A 144 -9.49 9.84 -1.70
N LYS A 145 -10.11 11.01 -1.84
CA LYS A 145 -10.89 11.64 -0.76
C LYS A 145 -12.05 10.78 -0.30
N THR A 146 -12.78 10.16 -1.23
CA THR A 146 -13.90 9.27 -0.90
C THR A 146 -13.39 8.08 -0.11
N GLY A 147 -12.31 7.46 -0.54
CA GLY A 147 -11.68 6.34 0.18
C GLY A 147 -11.18 6.73 1.56
N LEU A 148 -10.67 7.95 1.73
CA LEU A 148 -10.25 8.44 3.04
C LEU A 148 -11.46 8.72 3.95
N LEU A 149 -12.53 9.31 3.44
CA LEU A 149 -13.77 9.53 4.20
C LEU A 149 -14.41 8.22 4.63
N ASN A 150 -14.42 7.20 3.76
CA ASN A 150 -14.91 5.87 4.12
C ASN A 150 -14.12 5.27 5.30
N VAL A 151 -12.79 5.41 5.30
CA VAL A 151 -11.95 4.95 6.43
C VAL A 151 -12.22 5.77 7.69
N ILE A 152 -12.39 7.08 7.57
CA ILE A 152 -12.74 7.96 8.70
C ILE A 152 -14.09 7.55 9.29
N ASP A 153 -15.10 7.31 8.45
CA ASP A 153 -16.44 6.89 8.89
C ASP A 153 -16.40 5.57 9.66
N VAL A 154 -15.82 4.53 9.06
CA VAL A 154 -15.66 3.24 9.75
C VAL A 154 -14.91 3.39 11.07
N ARG A 155 -13.81 4.14 11.09
CA ARG A 155 -13.03 4.35 12.30
C ARG A 155 -13.80 5.13 13.38
N SER A 156 -14.63 6.08 12.96
CA SER A 156 -15.48 6.85 13.87
C SER A 156 -16.53 5.98 14.58
N GLN A 157 -17.09 4.99 13.86
CA GLN A 157 -18.06 4.04 14.43
C GLN A 157 -17.48 3.20 15.59
N PHE A 158 -16.17 3.06 15.64
CA PHE A 158 -15.43 2.31 16.68
C PHE A 158 -14.63 3.23 17.61
N GLU A 159 -15.07 4.47 17.80
CA GLU A 159 -14.47 5.46 18.70
C GLU A 159 -12.98 5.78 18.41
N GLY A 160 -12.51 5.50 17.20
CA GLY A 160 -11.11 5.66 16.82
C GLY A 160 -10.59 7.10 16.83
N PHE A 161 -11.49 8.08 17.04
CA PHE A 161 -11.19 9.51 17.14
C PHE A 161 -11.74 10.15 18.42
N SER A 162 -11.96 9.36 19.46
CA SER A 162 -12.51 9.83 20.75
C SER A 162 -11.65 10.91 21.43
N ASN A 163 -10.38 11.04 21.06
CA ASN A 163 -9.47 12.07 21.54
C ASN A 163 -9.57 13.41 20.78
N LEU A 164 -10.35 13.48 19.70
CA LEU A 164 -10.58 14.72 18.98
C LEU A 164 -11.79 15.47 19.54
N ALA A 165 -11.83 16.79 19.33
CA ALA A 165 -13.01 17.58 19.66
C ALA A 165 -14.22 17.09 18.84
N SER A 166 -15.41 17.07 19.44
CA SER A 166 -16.66 16.68 18.76
C SER A 166 -17.01 17.58 17.56
N SER A 167 -16.45 18.79 17.53
CA SER A 167 -16.60 19.75 16.44
C SER A 167 -15.53 19.61 15.34
N TYR A 168 -14.67 18.59 15.39
CA TYR A 168 -13.62 18.41 14.40
C TYR A 168 -14.22 18.04 13.04
N ASP A 169 -14.00 18.91 12.05
CA ASP A 169 -14.52 18.73 10.69
C ASP A 169 -13.50 17.98 9.83
N PHE A 170 -13.73 16.70 9.64
CA PHE A 170 -12.90 15.85 8.78
C PHE A 170 -12.99 16.25 7.31
N VAL A 171 -14.13 16.77 6.85
CA VAL A 171 -14.31 17.16 5.45
C VAL A 171 -13.44 18.37 5.12
N ASP A 172 -13.39 19.37 6.02
CA ASP A 172 -12.47 20.52 5.86
C ASP A 172 -11.01 20.11 6.05
N ALA A 173 -10.72 19.26 7.02
CA ALA A 173 -9.35 18.82 7.32
C ALA A 173 -8.66 18.12 6.14
N ILE A 174 -9.41 17.40 5.30
CA ILE A 174 -8.87 16.70 4.12
C ILE A 174 -8.91 17.53 2.83
N VAL A 175 -9.26 18.83 2.90
CA VAL A 175 -9.12 19.73 1.77
C VAL A 175 -7.63 19.97 1.52
N PRO A 176 -7.09 19.66 0.31
CA PRO A 176 -5.69 19.86 0.04
C PRO A 176 -5.28 21.33 0.10
N GLY A 177 -4.09 21.61 0.61
CA GLY A 177 -3.53 22.94 0.64
C GLY A 177 -2.13 22.94 1.27
N VAL A 178 -1.36 23.99 1.00
CA VAL A 178 -0.04 24.18 1.59
C VAL A 178 -0.15 24.24 3.11
N GLY A 179 0.63 23.40 3.80
CA GLY A 179 0.62 23.32 5.26
C GLY A 179 -0.61 22.61 5.87
N LYS A 180 -1.52 22.09 5.05
CA LYS A 180 -2.66 21.29 5.50
C LYS A 180 -2.29 19.81 5.65
N LEU A 181 -3.25 19.00 6.13
CA LEU A 181 -3.10 17.54 6.27
C LEU A 181 -2.74 16.87 4.93
N ILE A 182 -3.37 17.31 3.84
CA ILE A 182 -3.02 16.91 2.48
C ILE A 182 -2.31 18.08 1.81
N ASP A 183 -0.99 17.94 1.67
CA ASP A 183 -0.14 18.92 1.01
C ASP A 183 0.54 18.30 -0.20
N TYR A 184 0.23 18.80 -1.38
CA TYR A 184 0.77 18.29 -2.65
C TYR A 184 2.06 18.98 -3.11
N THR A 185 2.64 19.89 -2.32
CA THR A 185 3.83 20.65 -2.71
C THR A 185 4.99 19.74 -3.12
N ILE A 186 5.29 18.73 -2.32
CA ILE A 186 6.36 17.76 -2.63
C ILE A 186 6.00 16.92 -3.86
N ARG A 187 4.75 16.43 -3.96
CA ARG A 187 4.29 15.67 -5.11
C ARG A 187 4.40 16.48 -6.41
N ASP A 188 3.95 17.71 -6.41
CA ASP A 188 3.95 18.57 -7.60
C ASP A 188 5.38 18.89 -8.05
N ALA A 189 6.26 19.18 -7.10
CA ALA A 189 7.68 19.36 -7.36
C ALA A 189 8.33 18.07 -7.90
N ALA A 190 7.96 16.90 -7.35
CA ALA A 190 8.45 15.61 -7.81
C ALA A 190 8.02 15.29 -9.24
N VAL A 191 6.76 15.54 -9.57
CA VAL A 191 6.24 15.38 -10.95
C VAL A 191 6.95 16.31 -11.93
N ALA A 192 7.18 17.57 -11.54
CA ALA A 192 7.94 18.52 -12.36
C ALA A 192 9.42 18.12 -12.54
N ALA A 193 9.99 17.46 -11.54
CA ALA A 193 11.38 16.96 -11.59
C ALA A 193 11.54 15.66 -12.38
N LEU A 194 10.44 14.99 -12.76
CA LEU A 194 10.48 13.78 -13.59
C LEU A 194 11.07 14.11 -14.95
N ASN A 195 12.27 13.59 -15.18
CA ASN A 195 12.90 13.72 -16.48
C ASN A 195 12.69 12.46 -17.32
N SER A 196 12.80 12.62 -18.65
CA SER A 196 12.61 11.54 -19.60
C SER A 196 13.61 10.38 -19.44
N SER A 197 14.72 10.56 -18.72
CA SER A 197 15.72 9.51 -18.50
C SER A 197 15.25 8.47 -17.51
N LEU A 198 14.58 8.88 -16.43
CA LEU A 198 13.97 7.96 -15.45
C LEU A 198 12.88 7.09 -16.11
N LEU A 199 12.10 7.69 -17.01
CA LEU A 199 11.01 7.01 -17.72
C LEU A 199 11.48 6.08 -18.84
N LYS A 200 12.72 6.25 -19.33
CA LYS A 200 13.32 5.45 -20.39
C LYS A 200 14.13 4.25 -19.90
N THR A 201 14.16 4.01 -18.60
CA THR A 201 14.87 2.86 -18.04
C THR A 201 14.33 1.58 -18.68
N LYS A 202 15.16 0.92 -19.48
CA LYS A 202 14.83 -0.39 -20.06
C LYS A 202 15.11 -1.47 -19.04
N CYS A 203 14.28 -2.51 -19.08
CA CYS A 203 14.55 -3.75 -18.41
C CYS A 203 15.95 -4.25 -18.81
N LYS A 204 16.91 -4.15 -17.91
CA LYS A 204 18.15 -4.92 -18.01
C LYS A 204 17.84 -6.23 -17.29
N ASN A 205 18.02 -7.36 -18.00
CA ASN A 205 17.82 -8.68 -17.41
C ASN A 205 18.54 -8.72 -16.07
N LEU A 206 17.76 -8.83 -14.99
CA LEU A 206 18.26 -9.23 -13.68
C LEU A 206 18.51 -10.73 -13.79
N SER A 207 19.69 -11.08 -14.33
CA SER A 207 20.20 -12.45 -14.40
C SER A 207 20.86 -12.81 -13.08
#